data_aa33fe3bb996e635892c7a511befe11c
#
_entry.id   aa33fe3bb996e635892c7a511befe11c
#
_cell.length_a   1.000
_cell.length_b   1.000
_cell.length_c   1.000
_cell.angle_alpha   90.00
_cell.angle_beta   90.00
_cell.angle_gamma   90.00
#
_symmetry.space_group_name_H-M   'P 1'
#
loop_
_entity.id
_entity.type
_entity.pdbx_description
1 polymer ?
#
loop_
_entity_poly.entity_id
_entity_poly.type
_entity_poly.pdbx_seq_one_letter_code
_entity_poly.pdbx_strand_id
1 'polypeptide(L)'
;MTPDRRHFLSFASLGVLGAALLGSCGGSGAEAAEHFPVRMSEAEWRKKLGPEAFAILRKGGTERPYSSPLNDEHRAGIFACKGCGNPLYSSKTKFESHTGWPSFWAPLPHAIGMRTDTVLLVPRTEVHCARCGGHLGHVFNDGPPPTGKRYCMDGLALVFHPKG
;
A
#
# COMPACT_ATOMS: atom_id res chain seq x y z
N MET A 1 29.53 -74.65 24.82
CA MET A 1 28.84 -75.71 24.07
C MET A 1 28.15 -75.02 22.88
N THR A 2 28.75 -75.14 21.72
CA THR A 2 28.16 -75.03 20.39
C THR A 2 27.35 -76.34 20.16
N PRO A 3 26.59 -76.52 19.10
CA PRO A 3 26.38 -75.82 17.78
C PRO A 3 24.86 -75.63 17.45
N ASP A 4 24.35 -75.36 16.33
CA ASP A 4 24.69 -75.62 14.92
C ASP A 4 23.58 -74.93 14.02
N ARG A 5 23.98 -74.32 12.97
CA ARG A 5 23.67 -74.46 11.54
C ARG A 5 22.26 -74.83 11.05
N ARG A 6 21.92 -74.10 9.99
CA ARG A 6 21.50 -74.52 8.63
C ARG A 6 20.11 -73.97 8.20
N HIS A 7 20.19 -73.15 7.24
CA HIS A 7 19.90 -73.28 5.78
C HIS A 7 18.48 -72.93 5.29
N PHE A 8 18.54 -72.18 4.23
CA PHE A 8 17.73 -72.17 2.97
C PHE A 8 16.40 -71.42 3.05
N LEU A 9 15.98 -70.69 2.11
CA LEU A 9 16.19 -70.49 0.66
C LEU A 9 15.61 -69.14 0.23
N SER A 10 16.17 -68.63 -0.83
CA SER A 10 15.70 -67.50 -1.65
C SER A 10 14.28 -67.66 -2.16
N PHE A 11 13.55 -66.55 -2.20
CA PHE A 11 12.60 -66.24 -3.29
C PHE A 11 12.65 -64.78 -3.62
N ALA A 12 13.07 -64.54 -4.85
CA ALA A 12 13.01 -63.22 -5.48
C ALA A 12 11.57 -62.91 -5.87
N SER A 13 11.12 -61.72 -5.51
CA SER A 13 9.90 -61.16 -6.09
C SER A 13 10.20 -59.73 -6.51
N LEU A 14 10.29 -59.50 -7.81
CA LEU A 14 10.28 -58.17 -8.42
C LEU A 14 8.97 -57.49 -8.07
N GLY A 15 9.06 -56.42 -7.27
CA GLY A 15 7.99 -55.46 -7.05
C GLY A 15 8.39 -54.13 -7.66
N VAL A 16 7.73 -53.76 -8.76
CA VAL A 16 7.87 -52.46 -9.41
C VAL A 16 7.30 -51.40 -8.46
N LEU A 17 8.18 -50.59 -7.84
CA LEU A 17 7.76 -49.38 -7.11
C LEU A 17 7.60 -48.24 -8.10
N GLY A 18 6.39 -47.91 -8.41
CA GLY A 18 6.02 -46.64 -9.04
C GLY A 18 6.24 -45.50 -8.05
N ALA A 19 7.28 -44.71 -8.24
CA ALA A 19 7.50 -43.46 -7.52
C ALA A 19 6.53 -42.42 -8.01
N ALA A 20 5.44 -42.21 -7.28
CA ALA A 20 4.56 -41.03 -7.47
C ALA A 20 5.31 -39.83 -6.91
N LEU A 21 5.90 -39.02 -7.78
CA LEU A 21 6.38 -37.68 -7.48
C LEU A 21 5.17 -36.77 -7.26
N LEU A 22 4.74 -36.63 -6.01
CA LEU A 22 3.85 -35.55 -5.60
C LEU A 22 4.66 -34.26 -5.63
N GLY A 23 4.64 -33.60 -6.78
CA GLY A 23 5.13 -32.24 -6.95
C GLY A 23 4.31 -31.31 -6.07
N SER A 24 4.81 -30.97 -4.89
CA SER A 24 4.30 -29.89 -4.06
C SER A 24 4.59 -28.56 -4.78
N CYS A 25 3.66 -28.09 -5.60
CA CYS A 25 3.65 -26.73 -6.07
C CYS A 25 3.29 -25.82 -4.89
N GLY A 26 4.27 -25.53 -4.04
CA GLY A 26 4.25 -24.43 -3.11
C GLY A 26 4.34 -23.13 -3.88
N GLY A 27 3.24 -22.66 -4.43
CA GLY A 27 3.13 -21.32 -4.97
C GLY A 27 3.21 -20.31 -3.83
N SER A 28 4.43 -19.91 -3.44
CA SER A 28 4.62 -18.65 -2.74
C SER A 28 4.20 -17.56 -3.72
N GLY A 29 2.98 -17.04 -3.55
CA GLY A 29 2.52 -15.84 -4.23
C GLY A 29 3.43 -14.69 -3.85
N ALA A 30 4.52 -14.52 -4.57
CA ALA A 30 5.27 -13.29 -4.55
C ALA A 30 4.31 -12.23 -5.08
N GLU A 31 3.78 -11.40 -4.20
CA GLU A 31 3.02 -10.22 -4.56
C GLU A 31 3.88 -9.42 -5.53
N ALA A 32 3.41 -9.32 -6.78
CA ALA A 32 4.18 -8.68 -7.83
C ALA A 32 4.47 -7.24 -7.39
N ALA A 33 5.75 -6.90 -7.28
CA ALA A 33 6.16 -5.58 -6.81
C ALA A 33 5.47 -4.51 -7.66
N GLU A 34 4.65 -3.67 -7.03
CA GLU A 34 3.93 -2.60 -7.72
C GLU A 34 4.90 -1.74 -8.53
N HIS A 35 4.62 -1.61 -9.81
CA HIS A 35 5.45 -0.86 -10.73
C HIS A 35 4.96 0.59 -10.86
N PHE A 36 5.69 1.53 -10.29
CA PHE A 36 5.39 2.96 -10.39
C PHE A 36 6.21 3.63 -11.50
N PRO A 37 5.55 4.39 -12.41
CA PRO A 37 6.26 5.07 -13.52
C PRO A 37 7.24 6.17 -13.05
N VAL A 38 7.01 6.78 -11.89
CA VAL A 38 7.92 7.79 -11.33
C VAL A 38 8.76 7.16 -10.22
N ARG A 39 10.06 7.00 -10.48
CA ARG A 39 11.03 6.44 -9.54
C ARG A 39 12.21 7.38 -9.36
N MET A 40 12.70 7.47 -8.15
CA MET A 40 13.91 8.20 -7.76
C MET A 40 14.61 7.41 -6.66
N SER A 41 15.91 7.60 -6.50
CA SER A 41 16.65 7.11 -5.34
C SER A 41 16.15 7.75 -4.04
N GLU A 42 16.45 7.13 -2.92
CA GLU A 42 16.09 7.70 -1.62
C GLU A 42 16.71 9.10 -1.41
N ALA A 43 17.94 9.29 -1.85
CA ALA A 43 18.64 10.59 -1.75
C ALA A 43 17.94 11.69 -2.56
N GLU A 44 17.50 11.38 -3.78
CA GLU A 44 16.76 12.32 -4.62
C GLU A 44 15.40 12.66 -4.01
N TRP A 45 14.67 11.64 -3.47
CA TRP A 45 13.42 11.89 -2.77
C TRP A 45 13.62 12.79 -1.54
N ARG A 46 14.67 12.54 -0.72
CA ARG A 46 14.99 13.38 0.44
C ARG A 46 15.25 14.82 0.04
N LYS A 47 16.06 15.01 -1.00
CA LYS A 47 16.40 16.36 -1.52
C LYS A 47 15.15 17.09 -2.02
N LYS A 48 14.28 16.39 -2.73
CA LYS A 48 13.06 16.97 -3.33
C LYS A 48 11.99 17.33 -2.31
N LEU A 49 11.76 16.46 -1.34
CA LEU A 49 10.61 16.54 -0.43
C LEU A 49 10.93 17.30 0.86
N GLY A 50 12.19 17.33 1.26
CA GLY A 50 12.58 17.72 2.60
C GLY A 50 12.24 16.64 3.64
N PRO A 51 12.68 16.82 4.90
CA PRO A 51 12.58 15.76 5.92
C PRO A 51 11.15 15.37 6.25
N GLU A 52 10.26 16.32 6.43
CA GLU A 52 8.88 16.08 6.88
C GLU A 52 8.03 15.36 5.82
N ALA A 53 7.95 15.91 4.60
CA ALA A 53 7.19 15.28 3.51
C ALA A 53 7.82 13.95 3.07
N PHE A 54 9.15 13.80 3.19
CA PHE A 54 9.82 12.53 2.95
C PHE A 54 9.39 11.46 3.97
N ALA A 55 9.31 11.82 5.26
CA ALA A 55 8.85 10.90 6.31
C ALA A 55 7.43 10.40 6.03
N ILE A 56 6.54 11.25 5.54
CA ILE A 56 5.18 10.86 5.14
C ILE A 56 5.22 10.01 3.86
N LEU A 57 5.60 10.60 2.74
CA LEU A 57 5.45 10.01 1.40
C LEU A 57 6.30 8.75 1.18
N ARG A 58 7.45 8.60 1.87
CA ARG A 58 8.40 7.53 1.61
C ARG A 58 8.64 6.57 2.77
N LYS A 59 8.20 6.95 3.98
CA LYS A 59 8.35 6.12 5.19
C LYS A 59 7.01 5.77 5.85
N GLY A 60 5.88 6.21 5.27
CA GLY A 60 4.55 5.91 5.80
C GLY A 60 4.25 6.59 7.14
N GLY A 61 4.89 7.74 7.37
CA GLY A 61 4.60 8.56 8.56
C GLY A 61 3.23 9.23 8.47
N THR A 62 2.82 9.87 9.56
CA THR A 62 1.59 10.67 9.65
C THR A 62 1.91 12.01 10.31
N GLU A 63 1.41 13.09 9.77
CA GLU A 63 1.51 14.43 10.38
C GLU A 63 0.58 14.54 11.58
N ARG A 64 0.83 15.55 12.45
CA ARG A 64 -0.07 15.81 13.58
C ARG A 64 -1.45 16.27 13.08
N PRO A 65 -2.55 15.89 13.76
CA PRO A 65 -3.87 16.39 13.40
C PRO A 65 -3.90 17.92 13.49
N TYR A 66 -4.65 18.56 12.62
CA TYR A 66 -4.81 20.02 12.52
C TYR A 66 -3.51 20.81 12.24
N SER A 67 -2.43 20.14 11.79
CA SER A 67 -1.17 20.83 11.48
C SER A 67 -1.10 21.34 10.04
N SER A 68 -1.89 20.81 9.13
CA SER A 68 -1.87 21.21 7.73
C SER A 68 -2.79 22.40 7.45
N PRO A 69 -2.28 23.47 6.78
CA PRO A 69 -3.14 24.54 6.30
C PRO A 69 -4.14 24.09 5.21
N LEU A 70 -3.96 22.91 4.63
CA LEU A 70 -4.89 22.36 3.65
C LEU A 70 -6.22 21.90 4.26
N ASN A 71 -6.31 21.81 5.60
CA ASN A 71 -7.62 21.62 6.27
C ASN A 71 -8.57 22.76 5.90
N ASP A 72 -8.09 24.00 5.95
CA ASP A 72 -8.87 25.22 5.72
C ASP A 72 -8.83 25.69 4.25
N GLU A 73 -8.32 24.87 3.34
CA GLU A 73 -8.32 25.19 1.91
C GLU A 73 -9.68 24.87 1.28
N HIS A 74 -10.44 25.93 0.95
CA HIS A 74 -11.82 25.84 0.40
C HIS A 74 -11.95 26.33 -1.03
N ARG A 75 -10.88 26.88 -1.62
CA ARG A 75 -10.92 27.38 -3.00
C ARG A 75 -11.14 26.23 -4.00
N ALA A 76 -11.73 26.58 -5.17
CA ALA A 76 -11.80 25.63 -6.27
C ALA A 76 -10.39 25.28 -6.79
N GLY A 77 -10.10 23.99 -6.96
CA GLY A 77 -8.77 23.55 -7.41
C GLY A 77 -8.55 22.05 -7.31
N ILE A 78 -7.29 21.67 -7.45
CA ILE A 78 -6.83 20.29 -7.45
C ILE A 78 -5.76 20.10 -6.36
N PHE A 79 -5.91 19.06 -5.59
CA PHE A 79 -4.89 18.56 -4.67
C PHE A 79 -4.06 17.51 -5.41
N ALA A 80 -2.77 17.79 -5.58
CA ALA A 80 -1.83 16.93 -6.29
C ALA A 80 -0.80 16.30 -5.33
N CYS A 81 -0.20 15.20 -5.74
CA CYS A 81 0.88 14.55 -5.01
C CYS A 81 2.11 15.46 -4.93
N LYS A 82 2.57 15.79 -3.74
CA LYS A 82 3.78 16.61 -3.52
C LYS A 82 5.03 15.94 -4.08
N GLY A 83 5.06 14.62 -4.15
CA GLY A 83 6.19 13.87 -4.69
C GLY A 83 6.33 14.00 -6.21
N CYS A 84 5.26 13.83 -6.97
CA CYS A 84 5.34 13.72 -8.43
C CYS A 84 4.38 14.62 -9.21
N GLY A 85 3.58 15.46 -8.54
CA GLY A 85 2.63 16.36 -9.18
C GLY A 85 1.40 15.66 -9.76
N ASN A 86 1.19 14.37 -9.50
CA ASN A 86 -0.01 13.66 -9.97
C ASN A 86 -1.27 14.29 -9.38
N PRO A 87 -2.27 14.72 -10.19
CA PRO A 87 -3.57 15.16 -9.69
C PRO A 87 -4.26 14.02 -8.92
N LEU A 88 -4.67 14.27 -7.68
CA LEU A 88 -5.21 13.23 -6.81
C LEU A 88 -6.70 13.45 -6.47
N TYR A 89 -7.04 14.65 -6.03
CA TYR A 89 -8.38 14.99 -5.56
C TYR A 89 -8.82 16.35 -6.09
N SER A 90 -10.13 16.46 -6.34
CA SER A 90 -10.76 17.75 -6.62
C SER A 90 -11.27 18.40 -5.33
N SER A 91 -11.18 19.72 -5.22
CA SER A 91 -11.84 20.47 -4.15
C SER A 91 -13.36 20.21 -4.05
N LYS A 92 -13.98 19.77 -5.14
CA LYS A 92 -15.41 19.39 -5.17
C LYS A 92 -15.74 18.18 -4.29
N THR A 93 -14.74 17.32 -4.02
CA THR A 93 -14.91 16.12 -3.19
C THR A 93 -14.37 16.29 -1.77
N LYS A 94 -13.77 17.47 -1.47
CA LYS A 94 -13.29 17.80 -0.14
C LYS A 94 -14.46 18.06 0.81
N PHE A 95 -14.36 17.61 2.04
CA PHE A 95 -15.31 17.88 3.10
C PHE A 95 -14.62 18.00 4.46
N GLU A 96 -15.27 18.64 5.42
CA GLU A 96 -14.78 18.74 6.79
C GLU A 96 -15.14 17.45 7.56
N SER A 97 -14.13 16.68 7.92
CA SER A 97 -14.28 15.41 8.65
C SER A 97 -14.09 15.54 10.17
N HIS A 98 -13.64 16.68 10.66
CA HIS A 98 -13.29 16.93 12.06
C HIS A 98 -12.24 15.97 12.62
N THR A 99 -11.48 15.30 11.76
CA THR A 99 -10.40 14.40 12.18
C THR A 99 -9.03 15.08 12.26
N GLY A 100 -8.91 16.28 11.68
CA GLY A 100 -7.67 17.07 11.69
C GLY A 100 -6.78 16.86 10.44
N TRP A 101 -7.26 16.14 9.45
CA TRP A 101 -6.58 15.94 8.17
C TRP A 101 -7.48 16.29 6.99
N PRO A 102 -6.92 16.77 5.86
CA PRO A 102 -7.69 16.99 4.64
C PRO A 102 -8.42 15.71 4.21
N SER A 103 -9.73 15.80 4.05
CA SER A 103 -10.59 14.65 3.78
C SER A 103 -11.40 14.82 2.51
N PHE A 104 -11.52 13.72 1.74
CA PHE A 104 -12.22 13.69 0.46
C PHE A 104 -13.15 12.47 0.39
N TRP A 105 -14.30 12.59 -0.26
CA TRP A 105 -15.20 11.45 -0.44
C TRP A 105 -14.90 10.64 -1.71
N ALA A 106 -14.11 11.17 -2.68
CA ALA A 106 -13.66 10.44 -3.86
C ALA A 106 -12.34 11.01 -4.41
N PRO A 107 -11.42 10.18 -4.93
CA PRO A 107 -10.27 10.61 -5.71
C PRO A 107 -10.65 10.91 -7.16
N LEU A 108 -9.72 11.49 -7.91
CA LEU A 108 -9.79 11.54 -9.37
C LEU A 108 -9.58 10.14 -9.97
N PRO A 109 -10.09 9.85 -11.18
CA PRO A 109 -9.93 8.56 -11.84
C PRO A 109 -8.45 8.16 -11.97
N HIS A 110 -8.13 6.91 -11.62
CA HIS A 110 -6.76 6.33 -11.73
C HIS A 110 -5.66 7.10 -10.98
N ALA A 111 -6.02 7.97 -10.04
CA ALA A 111 -5.07 8.83 -9.33
C ALA A 111 -4.32 8.13 -8.21
N ILE A 112 -4.95 7.14 -7.59
CA ILE A 112 -4.46 6.45 -6.41
C ILE A 112 -4.44 4.94 -6.58
N GLY A 113 -3.62 4.25 -5.78
CA GLY A 113 -3.69 2.84 -5.47
C GLY A 113 -4.00 2.64 -3.98
N MET A 114 -4.38 1.42 -3.63
CA MET A 114 -4.69 1.04 -2.25
C MET A 114 -4.05 -0.30 -1.92
N ARG A 115 -3.60 -0.46 -0.68
CA ARG A 115 -3.09 -1.74 -0.16
C ARG A 115 -3.42 -1.89 1.32
N THR A 116 -3.38 -3.12 1.82
CA THR A 116 -3.58 -3.38 3.24
C THR A 116 -2.37 -2.88 4.05
N ASP A 117 -2.65 -2.07 5.07
CA ASP A 117 -1.66 -1.63 6.06
C ASP A 117 -1.91 -2.40 7.37
N THR A 118 -0.89 -3.16 7.80
CA THR A 118 -0.91 -3.99 9.02
C THR A 118 0.07 -3.49 10.09
N VAL A 119 0.59 -2.29 9.95
CA VAL A 119 1.58 -1.72 10.91
C VAL A 119 0.97 -1.56 12.31
N LEU A 120 -0.32 -1.27 12.40
CA LEU A 120 -1.06 -1.27 13.66
C LEU A 120 -1.77 -2.60 13.87
N LEU A 121 -2.20 -2.87 15.12
CA LEU A 121 -2.95 -4.09 15.49
C LEU A 121 -4.27 -4.27 14.71
N VAL A 122 -4.85 -3.18 14.23
CA VAL A 122 -6.06 -3.21 13.40
C VAL A 122 -5.66 -2.92 11.96
N PRO A 123 -5.95 -3.83 11.00
CA PRO A 123 -5.68 -3.61 9.59
C PRO A 123 -6.41 -2.37 9.06
N ARG A 124 -5.70 -1.55 8.31
CA ARG A 124 -6.25 -0.36 7.64
C ARG A 124 -6.02 -0.47 6.13
N THR A 125 -6.70 0.35 5.35
CA THR A 125 -6.45 0.47 3.91
C THR A 125 -5.62 1.74 3.67
N GLU A 126 -4.34 1.54 3.34
CA GLU A 126 -3.46 2.61 2.91
C GLU A 126 -3.86 3.10 1.52
N VAL A 127 -3.74 4.42 1.32
CA VAL A 127 -3.87 5.09 0.02
C VAL A 127 -2.50 5.61 -0.39
N HIS A 128 -2.08 5.29 -1.61
CA HIS A 128 -0.82 5.77 -2.18
C HIS A 128 -1.02 6.36 -3.58
N CYS A 129 -0.09 7.20 -4.01
CA CYS A 129 -0.11 7.79 -5.35
C CYS A 129 0.13 6.72 -6.43
N ALA A 130 -0.77 6.59 -7.40
CA ALA A 130 -0.64 5.61 -8.49
C ALA A 130 0.61 5.80 -9.36
N ARG A 131 1.20 7.02 -9.40
CA ARG A 131 2.37 7.31 -10.25
C ARG A 131 3.72 7.10 -9.56
N CYS A 132 3.82 7.35 -8.26
CA CYS A 132 5.11 7.28 -7.57
C CYS A 132 5.12 6.36 -6.33
N GLY A 133 3.99 5.74 -6.00
CA GLY A 133 3.86 4.88 -4.83
C GLY A 133 4.01 5.61 -3.49
N GLY A 134 4.00 6.95 -3.50
CA GLY A 134 4.13 7.73 -2.26
C GLY A 134 2.90 7.56 -1.38
N HIS A 135 3.13 7.29 -0.08
CA HIS A 135 2.07 7.24 0.93
C HIS A 135 1.31 8.56 0.99
N LEU A 136 -0.01 8.50 1.02
CA LEU A 136 -0.88 9.69 1.05
C LEU A 136 -1.72 9.75 2.33
N GLY A 137 -2.02 8.61 2.93
CA GLY A 137 -2.93 8.47 4.06
C GLY A 137 -3.72 7.18 4.01
N HIS A 138 -4.95 7.19 4.53
CA HIS A 138 -5.80 5.99 4.63
C HIS A 138 -7.23 6.29 4.20
N VAL A 139 -7.96 5.24 3.79
CA VAL A 139 -9.39 5.34 3.49
C VAL A 139 -10.22 4.57 4.51
N PHE A 140 -11.35 5.17 4.89
CA PHE A 140 -12.32 4.66 5.87
C PHE A 140 -13.71 4.60 5.26
N ASN A 141 -14.63 3.87 5.90
CA ASN A 141 -16.02 3.68 5.46
C ASN A 141 -17.02 4.56 6.23
N ASP A 142 -16.56 5.66 6.78
CA ASP A 142 -17.31 6.61 7.60
C ASP A 142 -17.46 7.99 6.94
N GLY A 143 -17.37 8.04 5.62
CA GLY A 143 -17.52 9.26 4.84
C GLY A 143 -18.96 9.56 4.44
N PRO A 144 -19.19 10.74 3.84
CA PRO A 144 -20.52 11.15 3.39
C PRO A 144 -20.96 10.46 2.08
N PRO A 145 -22.27 10.54 1.74
CA PRO A 145 -22.70 10.23 0.39
C PRO A 145 -21.95 11.09 -0.66
N PRO A 146 -21.82 10.63 -1.91
CA PRO A 146 -22.44 9.42 -2.49
C PRO A 146 -21.64 8.13 -2.25
N THR A 147 -20.39 8.18 -1.78
CA THR A 147 -19.52 7.00 -1.73
C THR A 147 -19.50 6.31 -0.37
N GLY A 148 -19.83 7.01 0.70
CA GLY A 148 -19.64 6.51 2.07
C GLY A 148 -18.16 6.40 2.47
N LYS A 149 -17.23 6.88 1.63
CA LYS A 149 -15.78 6.80 1.87
C LYS A 149 -15.24 8.11 2.39
N ARG A 150 -14.28 8.02 3.31
CA ARG A 150 -13.45 9.14 3.75
C ARG A 150 -11.98 8.81 3.43
N TYR A 151 -11.45 9.48 2.43
CA TYR A 151 -10.03 9.50 2.10
C TYR A 151 -9.37 10.56 2.98
N CYS A 152 -8.74 10.12 4.08
CA CYS A 152 -8.08 10.94 5.08
C CYS A 152 -6.61 11.06 4.71
N MET A 153 -6.20 12.22 4.21
CA MET A 153 -4.89 12.40 3.59
C MET A 153 -3.98 13.28 4.43
N ASP A 154 -2.71 12.91 4.53
CA ASP A 154 -1.68 13.78 5.12
C ASP A 154 -1.49 15.02 4.22
N GLY A 155 -1.68 16.21 4.78
CA GLY A 155 -1.54 17.44 4.01
C GLY A 155 -0.11 17.69 3.53
N LEU A 156 0.89 17.23 4.29
CA LEU A 156 2.30 17.25 3.86
C LEU A 156 2.57 16.39 2.63
N ALA A 157 1.70 15.44 2.31
CA ALA A 157 1.78 14.64 1.08
C ALA A 157 1.18 15.34 -0.14
N LEU A 158 0.48 16.46 0.05
CA LEU A 158 -0.30 17.17 -0.96
C LEU A 158 0.27 18.55 -1.29
N VAL A 159 -0.06 19.02 -2.49
CA VAL A 159 0.08 20.42 -2.94
C VAL A 159 -1.25 20.82 -3.54
N PHE A 160 -1.76 22.01 -3.17
CA PHE A 160 -2.96 22.56 -3.75
C PHE A 160 -2.64 23.47 -4.93
N HIS A 161 -3.34 23.27 -6.04
CA HIS A 161 -3.32 24.12 -7.23
C HIS A 161 -4.70 24.75 -7.42
N PRO A 162 -4.85 26.06 -7.15
CA PRO A 162 -6.12 26.74 -7.36
C PRO A 162 -6.50 26.74 -8.83
N LYS A 163 -7.81 26.66 -9.10
CA LYS A 163 -8.32 26.92 -10.43
C LYS A 163 -8.28 28.43 -10.66
N GLY A 164 -7.59 28.85 -11.71
CA GLY A 164 -7.61 30.23 -12.18
C GLY A 164 -9.00 30.66 -12.65
#